data_c3d24d72d636d54769d8fc6f628b517b
#
_entry.id   c3d24d72d636d54769d8fc6f628b517b
#
_cell.length_a   1.000
_cell.length_b   1.000
_cell.length_c   1.000
_cell.angle_alpha   90.00
_cell.angle_beta   90.00
_cell.angle_gamma   90.00
#
_symmetry.space_group_name_H-M   'P 1'
#
loop_
_entity.id
_entity.type
_entity.pdbx_description
1 polymer ?
#
loop_
_entity_poly.entity_id
_entity_poly.type
_entity_poly.pdbx_seq_one_letter_code
_entity_poly.pdbx_strand_id
1 'polypeptide(L)'
;MKPEVAILRLEDLCARSEQCTSDLQRKLSNWGISKSDSEKIISHLIDNRFVDNNRYARAYVRDKYRFSGWGRQKIIAGLYSKRIDKSIIEEALSEINLKEYASIAFRAIASKLRQLPDELSRADKRQRLIRFAASRGFEIALIIKILDSDRLWHSSTT
;
A
#
# COMPACT_ATOMS: atom_id res chain seq x y z
N MET A 1 -22.45 20.85 9.94
CA MET A 1 -23.17 19.60 9.62
C MET A 1 -23.68 18.97 10.90
N LYS A 2 -24.87 18.41 10.86
CA LYS A 2 -25.42 17.71 12.02
C LYS A 2 -24.81 16.32 12.15
N PRO A 3 -24.58 15.83 13.40
CA PRO A 3 -24.02 14.49 13.61
C PRO A 3 -24.78 13.37 12.91
N GLU A 4 -26.10 13.44 12.88
CA GLU A 4 -26.96 12.44 12.25
C GLU A 4 -26.72 12.34 10.75
N VAL A 5 -26.49 13.48 10.09
CA VAL A 5 -26.16 13.53 8.65
C VAL A 5 -24.77 12.97 8.42
N ALA A 6 -23.82 13.29 9.31
CA ALA A 6 -22.44 12.80 9.21
C ALA A 6 -22.39 11.27 9.30
N ILE A 7 -23.15 10.67 10.22
CA ILE A 7 -23.23 9.20 10.35
C ILE A 7 -23.68 8.57 9.03
N LEU A 8 -24.79 9.05 8.47
CA LEU A 8 -25.32 8.49 7.22
C LEU A 8 -24.33 8.59 6.05
N ARG A 9 -23.61 9.71 5.95
CA ARG A 9 -22.58 9.89 4.93
C ARG A 9 -21.43 8.93 5.09
N LEU A 10 -20.99 8.71 6.33
CA LEU A 10 -19.88 7.78 6.60
C LEU A 10 -20.28 6.33 6.42
N GLU A 11 -21.51 5.96 6.81
CA GLU A 11 -22.02 4.61 6.54
C GLU A 11 -22.07 4.33 5.04
N ASP A 12 -22.55 5.26 4.24
CA ASP A 12 -22.56 5.15 2.78
C ASP A 12 -21.15 5.02 2.21
N LEU A 13 -20.21 5.84 2.70
CA LEU A 13 -18.82 5.79 2.29
C LEU A 13 -18.18 4.42 2.59
N CYS A 14 -18.41 3.91 3.80
CA CYS A 14 -17.90 2.61 4.24
C CYS A 14 -18.50 1.46 3.41
N ALA A 15 -19.74 1.59 2.98
CA ALA A 15 -20.40 0.59 2.15
C ALA A 15 -19.79 0.51 0.74
N ARG A 16 -19.21 1.60 0.25
CA ARG A 16 -18.60 1.65 -1.09
C ARG A 16 -17.17 1.13 -1.11
N SER A 17 -16.40 1.37 -0.06
CA SER A 17 -14.99 0.95 0.02
C SER A 17 -14.53 0.90 1.47
N GLU A 18 -13.48 0.11 1.72
CA GLU A 18 -12.86 0.04 3.02
C GLU A 18 -12.31 1.41 3.44
N GLN A 19 -12.56 1.78 4.68
CA GLN A 19 -12.08 3.02 5.27
C GLN A 19 -11.25 2.71 6.52
N CYS A 20 -10.40 3.66 6.93
CA CYS A 20 -9.71 3.56 8.21
C CYS A 20 -10.21 4.66 9.15
N THR A 21 -10.08 4.43 10.45
CA THR A 21 -10.62 5.35 11.46
C THR A 21 -9.99 6.74 11.37
N SER A 22 -8.69 6.85 11.05
CA SER A 22 -8.01 8.14 10.96
C SER A 22 -8.56 9.01 9.81
N ASP A 23 -8.87 8.39 8.67
CA ASP A 23 -9.46 9.11 7.54
C ASP A 23 -10.86 9.61 7.87
N LEU A 24 -11.65 8.77 8.56
CA LEU A 24 -13.01 9.15 8.98
C LEU A 24 -12.98 10.27 10.00
N GLN A 25 -12.06 10.22 10.97
CA GLN A 25 -11.87 11.30 11.95
C GLN A 25 -11.53 12.62 11.27
N ARG A 26 -10.65 12.59 10.28
CA ARG A 26 -10.27 13.77 9.51
C ARG A 26 -11.49 14.35 8.77
N LYS A 27 -12.30 13.50 8.16
CA LYS A 27 -13.53 13.95 7.47
C LYS A 27 -14.50 14.61 8.46
N LEU A 28 -14.72 13.99 9.61
CA LEU A 28 -15.60 14.55 10.65
C LEU A 28 -15.10 15.92 11.13
N SER A 29 -13.80 16.05 11.34
CA SER A 29 -13.20 17.34 11.71
C SER A 29 -13.42 18.40 10.62
N ASN A 30 -13.20 18.03 9.36
CA ASN A 30 -13.41 18.94 8.21
C ASN A 30 -14.87 19.36 8.06
N TRP A 31 -15.82 18.51 8.49
CA TRP A 31 -17.24 18.82 8.46
C TRP A 31 -17.72 19.61 9.69
N GLY A 32 -16.78 19.98 10.58
CA GLY A 32 -17.10 20.76 11.76
C GLY A 32 -17.78 19.99 12.88
N ILE A 33 -17.67 18.66 12.88
CA ILE A 33 -18.20 17.83 13.97
C ILE A 33 -17.25 17.95 15.17
N SER A 34 -17.83 18.13 16.39
CA SER A 34 -17.04 18.23 17.60
C SER A 34 -16.25 16.95 17.87
N LYS A 35 -15.18 17.06 18.65
CA LYS A 35 -14.38 15.89 19.03
C LYS A 35 -15.24 14.84 19.75
N SER A 36 -16.09 15.28 20.68
CA SER A 36 -16.98 14.40 21.43
C SER A 36 -17.94 13.63 20.52
N ASP A 37 -18.58 14.33 19.58
CA ASP A 37 -19.50 13.71 18.64
C ASP A 37 -18.75 12.80 17.66
N SER A 38 -17.55 13.20 17.23
CA SER A 38 -16.71 12.38 16.36
C SER A 38 -16.36 11.03 17.01
N GLU A 39 -15.98 11.04 18.28
CA GLU A 39 -15.68 9.81 19.04
C GLU A 39 -16.89 8.88 19.10
N LYS A 40 -18.06 9.42 19.34
CA LYS A 40 -19.32 8.64 19.36
C LYS A 40 -19.63 8.05 17.99
N ILE A 41 -19.45 8.83 16.94
CA ILE A 41 -19.71 8.39 15.56
C ILE A 41 -18.75 7.27 15.18
N ILE A 42 -17.45 7.44 15.45
CA ILE A 42 -16.45 6.41 15.16
C ILE A 42 -16.76 5.12 15.93
N SER A 43 -17.10 5.21 17.22
CA SER A 43 -17.49 4.04 18.01
C SER A 43 -18.70 3.32 17.41
N HIS A 44 -19.70 4.07 16.97
CA HIS A 44 -20.87 3.50 16.29
C HIS A 44 -20.47 2.73 15.02
N LEU A 45 -19.59 3.32 14.20
CA LEU A 45 -19.14 2.69 12.94
C LEU A 45 -18.31 1.43 13.21
N ILE A 46 -17.49 1.44 14.25
CA ILE A 46 -16.71 0.25 14.67
C ILE A 46 -17.65 -0.84 15.18
N ASP A 47 -18.56 -0.52 16.08
CA ASP A 47 -19.46 -1.48 16.72
C ASP A 47 -20.37 -2.16 15.70
N ASN A 48 -20.78 -1.44 14.68
CA ASN A 48 -21.63 -1.96 13.61
C ASN A 48 -20.84 -2.47 12.39
N ARG A 49 -19.53 -2.60 12.54
CA ARG A 49 -18.62 -3.16 11.51
C ARG A 49 -18.61 -2.42 10.18
N PHE A 50 -18.99 -1.14 10.17
CA PHE A 50 -18.81 -0.29 9.00
C PHE A 50 -17.34 0.00 8.74
N VAL A 51 -16.54 0.20 9.81
CA VAL A 51 -15.11 0.43 9.72
C VAL A 51 -14.36 -0.59 10.56
N ASP A 52 -13.26 -1.11 10.01
CA ASP A 52 -12.41 -2.11 10.66
C ASP A 52 -10.99 -1.93 10.13
N ASN A 53 -10.08 -1.43 10.97
CA ASN A 53 -8.70 -1.15 10.56
C ASN A 53 -7.95 -2.42 10.13
N ASN A 54 -8.27 -3.58 10.69
CA ASN A 54 -7.68 -4.86 10.25
C ASN A 54 -8.09 -5.17 8.81
N ARG A 55 -9.37 -5.07 8.53
CA ARG A 55 -9.91 -5.30 7.18
C ARG A 55 -9.36 -4.29 6.18
N TYR A 56 -9.29 -3.01 6.58
CA TYR A 56 -8.67 -1.95 5.78
C TYR A 56 -7.22 -2.27 5.44
N ALA A 57 -6.42 -2.66 6.43
CA ALA A 57 -5.00 -2.96 6.23
C ALA A 57 -4.80 -4.14 5.27
N ARG A 58 -5.59 -5.21 5.41
CA ARG A 58 -5.51 -6.35 4.50
C ARG A 58 -5.85 -5.97 3.06
N ALA A 59 -6.91 -5.20 2.87
CA ALA A 59 -7.28 -4.71 1.54
C ALA A 59 -6.22 -3.78 0.96
N TYR A 60 -5.67 -2.88 1.78
CA TYR A 60 -4.61 -1.96 1.37
C TYR A 60 -3.36 -2.71 0.91
N VAL A 61 -2.88 -3.66 1.70
CA VAL A 61 -1.70 -4.47 1.36
C VAL A 61 -1.92 -5.18 0.02
N ARG A 62 -3.03 -5.92 -0.09
CA ARG A 62 -3.35 -6.69 -1.30
C ARG A 62 -3.41 -5.81 -2.54
N ASP A 63 -4.14 -4.70 -2.47
CA ASP A 63 -4.34 -3.83 -3.62
C ASP A 63 -3.06 -3.12 -4.04
N LYS A 64 -2.24 -2.68 -3.05
CA LYS A 64 -1.01 -1.95 -3.34
C LYS A 64 0.04 -2.83 -3.99
N TYR A 65 0.26 -4.06 -3.53
CA TYR A 65 1.26 -4.89 -4.19
C TYR A 65 0.76 -5.50 -5.51
N ARG A 66 -0.51 -5.87 -5.61
CA ARG A 66 -1.05 -6.48 -6.84
C ARG A 66 -1.30 -5.47 -7.95
N PHE A 67 -1.91 -4.35 -7.64
CA PHE A 67 -2.36 -3.38 -8.65
C PHE A 67 -1.44 -2.18 -8.77
N SER A 68 -0.86 -1.69 -7.68
CA SER A 68 0.06 -0.55 -7.72
C SER A 68 1.52 -0.96 -7.87
N GLY A 69 1.84 -2.24 -7.67
CA GLY A 69 3.22 -2.74 -7.78
C GLY A 69 4.13 -2.21 -6.68
N TRP A 70 3.60 -2.00 -5.47
CA TRP A 70 4.38 -1.51 -4.34
C TRP A 70 5.04 -2.64 -3.58
N GLY A 71 6.27 -2.39 -3.08
CA GLY A 71 6.93 -3.26 -2.14
C GLY A 71 6.49 -2.98 -0.70
N ARG A 72 6.87 -3.87 0.22
CA ARG A 72 6.46 -3.79 1.63
C ARG A 72 6.82 -2.47 2.29
N GLN A 73 8.01 -1.93 2.03
CA GLN A 73 8.46 -0.70 2.69
C GLN A 73 7.53 0.48 2.39
N LYS A 74 7.09 0.61 1.15
CA LYS A 74 6.16 1.65 0.76
C LYS A 74 4.76 1.42 1.32
N ILE A 75 4.31 0.17 1.35
CA ILE A 75 3.02 -0.21 1.94
C ILE A 75 3.01 0.11 3.45
N ILE A 76 4.09 -0.27 4.16
CA ILE A 76 4.23 0.02 5.60
C ILE A 76 4.15 1.52 5.85
N ALA A 77 4.91 2.32 5.09
CA ALA A 77 4.90 3.78 5.23
C ALA A 77 3.49 4.35 5.01
N GLY A 78 2.78 3.84 4.00
CA GLY A 78 1.40 4.25 3.72
C GLY A 78 0.44 3.94 4.86
N LEU A 79 0.54 2.74 5.44
CA LEU A 79 -0.31 2.34 6.56
C LEU A 79 0.03 3.11 7.85
N TYR A 80 1.30 3.40 8.09
CA TYR A 80 1.69 4.27 9.21
C TYR A 80 1.10 5.67 9.05
N SER A 81 1.08 6.21 7.85
CA SER A 81 0.48 7.53 7.59
C SER A 81 -1.03 7.53 7.86
N LYS A 82 -1.67 6.38 7.80
CA LYS A 82 -3.10 6.18 8.15
C LYS A 82 -3.30 5.85 9.61
N ARG A 83 -2.24 5.91 10.43
CA ARG A 83 -2.26 5.62 11.88
C ARG A 83 -2.77 4.22 12.20
N ILE A 84 -2.42 3.26 11.36
CA ILE A 84 -2.71 1.84 11.61
C ILE A 84 -1.67 1.30 12.58
N ASP A 85 -2.11 0.54 13.59
CA ASP A 85 -1.23 -0.06 14.59
C ASP A 85 -0.24 -1.03 13.95
N LYS A 86 0.98 -1.05 14.48
CA LYS A 86 2.06 -1.93 14.00
C LYS A 86 1.64 -3.39 13.93
N SER A 87 0.94 -3.89 14.94
CA SER A 87 0.47 -5.28 14.98
C SER A 87 -0.48 -5.61 13.84
N ILE A 88 -1.36 -4.66 13.49
CA ILE A 88 -2.30 -4.80 12.37
C ILE A 88 -1.54 -4.83 11.05
N ILE A 89 -0.54 -3.96 10.90
CA ILE A 89 0.30 -3.90 9.70
C ILE A 89 1.04 -5.23 9.52
N GLU A 90 1.69 -5.73 10.57
CA GLU A 90 2.45 -6.99 10.53
C GLU A 90 1.56 -8.17 10.14
N GLU A 91 0.37 -8.26 10.72
CA GLU A 91 -0.60 -9.30 10.40
C GLU A 91 -1.04 -9.23 8.94
N ALA A 92 -1.36 -8.03 8.46
CA ALA A 92 -1.77 -7.82 7.07
C ALA A 92 -0.65 -8.20 6.09
N LEU A 93 0.60 -7.84 6.40
CA LEU A 93 1.75 -8.19 5.56
C LEU A 93 2.02 -9.70 5.54
N SER A 94 1.69 -10.41 6.62
CA SER A 94 1.90 -11.86 6.69
C SER A 94 1.04 -12.64 5.69
N GLU A 95 -0.03 -12.04 5.18
CA GLU A 95 -0.91 -12.65 4.18
C GLU A 95 -0.38 -12.54 2.75
N ILE A 96 0.71 -11.81 2.52
CA ILE A 96 1.30 -11.68 1.18
C ILE A 96 1.81 -13.04 0.70
N ASN A 97 1.41 -13.43 -0.51
CA ASN A 97 1.96 -14.61 -1.16
C ASN A 97 3.37 -14.26 -1.67
N LEU A 98 4.39 -14.94 -1.12
CA LEU A 98 5.78 -14.62 -1.37
C LEU A 98 6.18 -14.82 -2.83
N LYS A 99 5.68 -15.87 -3.49
CA LYS A 99 5.97 -16.12 -4.90
C LYS A 99 5.37 -15.06 -5.80
N GLU A 100 4.13 -14.68 -5.53
CA GLU A 100 3.44 -13.60 -6.26
C GLU A 100 4.17 -12.29 -6.08
N TYR A 101 4.55 -11.95 -4.84
CA TYR A 101 5.29 -10.74 -4.51
C TYR A 101 6.63 -10.66 -5.27
N ALA A 102 7.41 -11.74 -5.24
CA ALA A 102 8.69 -11.80 -5.97
C ALA A 102 8.48 -11.67 -7.48
N SER A 103 7.43 -12.27 -8.02
CA SER A 103 7.08 -12.15 -9.44
C SER A 103 6.71 -10.72 -9.83
N ILE A 104 5.96 -10.03 -8.98
CA ILE A 104 5.60 -8.61 -9.20
C ILE A 104 6.86 -7.75 -9.22
N ALA A 105 7.77 -7.95 -8.26
CA ALA A 105 9.03 -7.23 -8.20
C ALA A 105 9.87 -7.47 -9.46
N PHE A 106 10.00 -8.72 -9.88
CA PHE A 106 10.73 -9.09 -11.08
C PHE A 106 10.15 -8.38 -12.33
N ARG A 107 8.84 -8.45 -12.51
CA ARG A 107 8.19 -7.83 -13.67
C ARG A 107 8.35 -6.32 -13.69
N ALA A 108 8.27 -5.68 -12.52
CA ALA A 108 8.49 -4.23 -12.42
C ALA A 108 9.91 -3.84 -12.83
N ILE A 109 10.90 -4.57 -12.34
CA ILE A 109 12.32 -4.33 -12.66
C ILE A 109 12.60 -4.64 -14.12
N ALA A 110 12.10 -5.75 -14.65
CA ALA A 110 12.26 -6.12 -16.05
C ALA A 110 11.63 -5.08 -16.99
N SER A 111 10.45 -4.59 -16.66
CA SER A 111 9.79 -3.53 -17.43
C SER A 111 10.61 -2.24 -17.44
N LYS A 112 11.13 -1.85 -16.28
CA LYS A 112 11.99 -0.65 -16.18
C LYS A 112 13.28 -0.81 -16.97
N LEU A 113 13.89 -1.99 -16.92
CA LEU A 113 15.11 -2.29 -17.69
C LEU A 113 14.88 -2.07 -19.19
N ARG A 114 13.75 -2.51 -19.72
CA ARG A 114 13.41 -2.31 -21.14
C ARG A 114 13.24 -0.83 -21.51
N GLN A 115 12.93 0.03 -20.56
CA GLN A 115 12.76 1.47 -20.77
C GLN A 115 14.06 2.25 -20.69
N LEU A 116 15.13 1.64 -20.16
CA LEU A 116 16.42 2.33 -20.04
C LEU A 116 17.11 2.42 -21.39
N PRO A 117 17.91 3.51 -21.64
CA PRO A 117 18.67 3.63 -22.87
C PRO A 117 19.65 2.47 -23.06
N ASP A 118 19.73 1.95 -24.28
CA ASP A 118 20.61 0.81 -24.63
C ASP A 118 22.10 1.15 -24.45
N GLU A 119 22.45 2.43 -24.57
CA GLU A 119 23.83 2.91 -24.49
C GLU A 119 24.40 2.84 -23.07
N LEU A 120 23.54 2.74 -22.05
CA LEU A 120 24.00 2.65 -20.66
C LEU A 120 24.75 1.33 -20.43
N SER A 121 25.86 1.41 -19.68
CA SER A 121 26.54 0.21 -19.21
C SER A 121 25.64 -0.62 -18.30
N ARG A 122 25.95 -1.90 -18.16
CA ARG A 122 25.23 -2.78 -17.26
C ARG A 122 25.28 -2.26 -15.82
N ALA A 123 26.44 -1.73 -15.40
CA ALA A 123 26.61 -1.14 -14.07
C ALA A 123 25.67 0.06 -13.85
N ASP A 124 25.57 0.94 -14.84
CA ASP A 124 24.67 2.10 -14.76
C ASP A 124 23.21 1.68 -14.75
N LYS A 125 22.83 0.72 -15.58
CA LYS A 125 21.48 0.15 -15.57
C LYS A 125 21.16 -0.44 -14.21
N ARG A 126 22.11 -1.20 -13.62
CA ARG A 126 21.94 -1.81 -12.30
C ARG A 126 21.64 -0.75 -11.24
N GLN A 127 22.38 0.35 -11.22
CA GLN A 127 22.16 1.43 -10.24
C GLN A 127 20.78 2.07 -10.39
N ARG A 128 20.37 2.33 -11.63
CA ARG A 128 19.04 2.92 -11.89
C ARG A 128 17.92 1.97 -11.49
N LEU A 129 18.08 0.67 -11.72
CA LEU A 129 17.09 -0.33 -11.32
C LEU A 129 16.98 -0.45 -9.81
N ILE A 130 18.09 -0.35 -9.08
CA ILE A 130 18.10 -0.35 -7.62
C ILE A 130 17.28 0.84 -7.10
N ARG A 131 17.56 2.05 -7.60
CA ARG A 131 16.82 3.26 -7.19
C ARG A 131 15.33 3.14 -7.49
N PHE A 132 15.01 2.67 -8.68
CA PHE A 132 13.62 2.48 -9.10
C PHE A 132 12.89 1.52 -8.17
N ALA A 133 13.45 0.33 -7.96
CA ALA A 133 12.81 -0.71 -7.16
C ALA A 133 12.73 -0.31 -5.67
N ALA A 134 13.76 0.34 -5.15
CA ALA A 134 13.75 0.86 -3.78
C ALA A 134 12.68 1.94 -3.60
N SER A 135 12.49 2.82 -4.60
CA SER A 135 11.44 3.85 -4.56
C SER A 135 10.03 3.24 -4.60
N ARG A 136 9.89 2.06 -5.18
CA ARG A 136 8.63 1.30 -5.16
C ARG A 136 8.40 0.57 -3.85
N GLY A 137 9.40 0.54 -2.97
CA GLY A 137 9.32 -0.05 -1.64
C GLY A 137 9.79 -1.49 -1.54
N PHE A 138 10.41 -2.05 -2.57
CA PHE A 138 10.94 -3.42 -2.51
C PHE A 138 12.19 -3.48 -1.63
N GLU A 139 12.34 -4.59 -0.90
CA GLU A 139 13.47 -4.81 0.00
C GLU A 139 14.76 -4.98 -0.83
N ILE A 140 15.87 -4.41 -0.33
CA ILE A 140 17.15 -4.43 -1.03
C ILE A 140 17.63 -5.86 -1.31
N ALA A 141 17.41 -6.78 -0.38
CA ALA A 141 17.81 -8.18 -0.57
C ALA A 141 17.10 -8.83 -1.77
N LEU A 142 15.81 -8.56 -1.94
CA LEU A 142 15.05 -9.05 -3.09
C LEU A 142 15.53 -8.39 -4.38
N ILE A 143 15.77 -7.08 -4.37
CA ILE A 143 16.26 -6.34 -5.53
C ILE A 143 17.59 -6.94 -6.01
N ILE A 144 18.54 -7.13 -5.10
CA ILE A 144 19.86 -7.70 -5.44
C ILE A 144 19.73 -9.11 -6.01
N LYS A 145 18.87 -9.93 -5.40
CA LYS A 145 18.60 -11.28 -5.89
C LYS A 145 18.09 -11.28 -7.34
N ILE A 146 17.20 -10.36 -7.67
CA ILE A 146 16.67 -10.22 -9.03
C ILE A 146 17.77 -9.74 -9.98
N LEU A 147 18.55 -8.74 -9.56
CA LEU A 147 19.61 -8.17 -10.40
C LEU A 147 20.76 -9.15 -10.64
N ASP A 148 20.98 -10.09 -9.74
CA ASP A 148 22.01 -11.14 -9.89
C ASP A 148 21.51 -12.33 -10.70
N SER A 149 20.24 -12.37 -11.07
CA SER A 149 19.66 -13.46 -11.84
C SER A 149 19.91 -13.23 -13.35
N ASP A 150 20.45 -14.24 -14.01
CA ASP A 150 20.65 -14.20 -15.47
C ASP A 150 19.35 -14.04 -16.23
N ARG A 151 18.27 -14.55 -15.68
CA ARG A 151 16.92 -14.46 -16.25
C ARG A 151 16.51 -13.02 -16.55
N LEU A 152 16.84 -12.08 -15.64
CA LEU A 152 16.48 -10.67 -15.82
C LEU A 152 17.13 -10.10 -17.08
N TRP A 153 18.44 -10.30 -17.22
CA TRP A 153 19.22 -9.69 -18.29
C TRP A 153 18.96 -10.34 -19.65
N HIS A 154 18.64 -11.61 -19.69
CA HIS A 154 18.28 -12.32 -20.92
C HIS A 154 16.87 -11.95 -21.40
N SER A 155 15.92 -11.69 -20.50
CA SER A 155 14.56 -11.30 -20.86
C SER A 155 14.49 -9.92 -21.53
N SER A 156 15.54 -9.08 -21.35
CA SER A 156 15.57 -7.73 -21.93
C SER A 156 16.03 -7.70 -23.39
N THR A 157 16.51 -8.83 -23.95
CA THR A 157 17.03 -8.92 -25.31
C THR A 157 15.98 -9.34 -26.34
N THR A 158 14.78 -9.62 -25.91
CA THR A 158 13.63 -9.89 -26.78
C THR A 158 12.65 -8.70 -26.73
#